data_e26f79f84f3aed7d0b98b49aa182e697
#
_entry.id   e26f79f84f3aed7d0b98b49aa182e697
#
_cell.length_a   1.000
_cell.length_b   1.000
_cell.length_c   1.000
_cell.angle_alpha   90.00
_cell.angle_beta   90.00
_cell.angle_gamma   90.00
#
_symmetry.space_group_name_H-M   'P 1'
#
loop_
_entity.id
_entity.type
_entity.pdbx_description
1 polymer ?
#
loop_
_entity_poly.entity_id
_entity_poly.type
_entity_poly.pdbx_seq_one_letter_code
_entity_poly.pdbx_strand_id
1 'polypeptide(L)'
;RGAAPGQTSAPRDLEPPAPTTADNYPSADVFEHTEQTFLEEKLLEMVAGPLSEQEAADLCACDVAELCVGAMAGIQELDKVRTIFDASVIGVNDNIRANTDKKTTAPTLYDLLFAWLHLASKDLTLFKSDVSKAHRRIKVLKKHWRYMVAKIKKKFWVNKVGTYGVASAQLYWGRLAAILTRLSYQISEVFLWVLVFVDDFMAVMKESLGELGAATLMLFLTLLGCPISWHKNALGKVNRWLGYMVDISEGSVWLPEEKMTVLRPALARLESGELHTRKEITSLLGKLQWVAKAYPQVSSHLQPLYAWEQKLERKCKPGDLVRFLATLLLSILDTGPCVPLRLQRNTPCYGSSDAGEDDGWVAIGGWFSPSLNPAKAEVLWFSMDVLATPWAQPLLAHTSAKRRIGALELLGTLILFLLAAESLGPSMVDAHLPLTTDNEGNAFSASKRSSKKWPCSALLMELSAQEFHKGVFAQATHVKRSSNTWADQLTHFDFEGFSPEKRRDVSLSWTPSWMILEKLLSFKSDQ
;
A
#
# COMPACT_ATOMS: atom_id res chain seq x y z
N ARG A 1 -17.32 17.33 7.61
CA ARG A 1 -18.30 17.92 6.65
C ARG A 1 -18.55 16.86 5.60
N GLY A 2 -19.75 16.23 5.60
CA GLY A 2 -20.17 15.28 4.59
C GLY A 2 -20.20 15.95 3.22
N ALA A 3 -19.56 15.33 2.24
CA ALA A 3 -19.73 15.68 0.86
C ALA A 3 -21.21 15.50 0.51
N ALA A 4 -21.80 16.51 -0.14
CA ALA A 4 -23.13 16.41 -0.71
C ALA A 4 -23.23 15.14 -1.59
N PRO A 5 -24.37 14.44 -1.63
CA PRO A 5 -24.54 13.30 -2.50
C PRO A 5 -24.35 13.79 -3.93
N GLY A 6 -23.23 13.33 -4.53
CA GLY A 6 -22.94 13.61 -5.93
C GLY A 6 -24.10 13.12 -6.79
N GLN A 7 -24.54 13.97 -7.69
CA GLN A 7 -25.48 13.62 -8.74
C GLN A 7 -24.98 12.33 -9.39
N THR A 8 -25.77 11.27 -9.26
CA THR A 8 -25.59 10.05 -10.06
C THR A 8 -25.75 10.48 -11.50
N SER A 9 -24.63 10.57 -12.23
CA SER A 9 -24.70 10.68 -13.68
C SER A 9 -25.55 9.50 -14.16
N ALA A 10 -26.60 9.78 -14.94
CA ALA A 10 -27.39 8.75 -15.59
C ALA A 10 -26.45 7.74 -16.25
N PRO A 11 -26.79 6.42 -16.23
CA PRO A 11 -25.99 5.44 -16.92
C PRO A 11 -25.77 5.93 -18.35
N ARG A 12 -24.53 6.08 -18.78
CA ARG A 12 -24.24 6.33 -20.19
C ARG A 12 -24.69 5.06 -20.89
N ASP A 13 -25.73 5.15 -21.75
CA ASP A 13 -26.08 4.11 -22.69
C ASP A 13 -24.92 3.97 -23.69
N LEU A 14 -23.87 3.25 -23.24
CA LEU A 14 -22.84 2.82 -24.15
C LEU A 14 -23.39 1.65 -24.93
N GLU A 15 -23.32 1.76 -26.24
CA GLU A 15 -23.63 0.65 -27.13
C GLU A 15 -22.90 -0.61 -26.66
N PRO A 16 -23.54 -1.77 -26.70
CA PRO A 16 -22.88 -3.04 -26.38
C PRO A 16 -21.61 -3.17 -27.23
N PRO A 17 -20.52 -3.80 -26.69
CA PRO A 17 -19.31 -3.97 -27.46
C PRO A 17 -19.64 -4.67 -28.79
N ALA A 18 -19.03 -4.16 -29.88
CA ALA A 18 -19.20 -4.78 -31.19
C ALA A 18 -18.73 -6.25 -31.13
N PRO A 19 -19.44 -7.16 -31.82
CA PRO A 19 -19.04 -8.56 -31.87
C PRO A 19 -17.60 -8.69 -32.35
N THR A 20 -16.78 -9.35 -31.57
CA THR A 20 -15.33 -9.44 -31.82
C THR A 20 -14.82 -10.82 -31.40
N THR A 21 -13.99 -11.43 -32.23
CA THR A 21 -13.29 -12.67 -31.91
C THR A 21 -11.81 -12.35 -31.76
N ALA A 22 -11.26 -12.63 -30.57
CA ALA A 22 -9.85 -12.47 -30.29
C ALA A 22 -9.11 -13.81 -30.30
N ASP A 23 -7.89 -13.80 -30.80
CA ASP A 23 -6.98 -14.94 -30.72
C ASP A 23 -6.45 -15.13 -29.30
N ASN A 24 -6.20 -16.38 -28.94
CA ASN A 24 -5.64 -16.71 -27.63
C ASN A 24 -4.18 -16.27 -27.52
N TYR A 25 -3.74 -15.97 -26.30
CA TYR A 25 -2.34 -15.71 -26.02
C TYR A 25 -1.48 -16.98 -26.18
N PRO A 26 -0.20 -16.86 -26.54
CA PRO A 26 0.72 -18.01 -26.63
C PRO A 26 0.81 -18.82 -25.32
N SER A 27 0.63 -18.17 -24.17
CA SER A 27 0.58 -18.85 -22.86
C SER A 27 -0.64 -19.76 -22.68
N ALA A 28 -1.61 -19.68 -23.58
CA ALA A 28 -2.73 -20.60 -23.63
C ALA A 28 -2.39 -21.93 -24.31
N ASP A 29 -1.13 -22.15 -24.74
CA ASP A 29 -0.65 -23.45 -25.24
C ASP A 29 -0.62 -24.53 -24.14
N VAL A 30 -0.86 -24.14 -22.89
CA VAL A 30 -1.22 -25.04 -21.78
C VAL A 30 -2.69 -25.50 -21.91
N PHE A 31 -3.18 -25.68 -23.11
CA PHE A 31 -4.59 -25.97 -23.43
C PHE A 31 -5.16 -27.23 -22.80
N GLU A 32 -4.32 -28.25 -22.57
CA GLU A 32 -4.79 -29.44 -21.90
C GLU A 32 -5.32 -29.13 -20.51
N HIS A 33 -4.60 -28.31 -19.75
CA HIS A 33 -5.04 -27.87 -18.43
C HIS A 33 -6.28 -26.98 -18.49
N THR A 34 -6.38 -26.10 -19.47
CA THR A 34 -7.55 -25.21 -19.64
C THR A 34 -8.80 -26.00 -20.01
N GLU A 35 -8.68 -26.94 -20.93
CA GLU A 35 -9.79 -27.82 -21.32
C GLU A 35 -10.23 -28.69 -20.15
N GLN A 36 -9.29 -29.28 -19.42
CA GLN A 36 -9.57 -30.06 -18.22
C GLN A 36 -10.31 -29.22 -17.17
N THR A 37 -9.86 -28.01 -16.92
CA THR A 37 -10.53 -27.06 -16.00
C THR A 37 -11.96 -26.79 -16.43
N PHE A 38 -12.22 -26.60 -17.73
CA PHE A 38 -13.57 -26.36 -18.24
C PHE A 38 -14.45 -27.61 -18.17
N LEU A 39 -13.90 -28.80 -18.37
CA LEU A 39 -14.64 -30.04 -18.18
C LEU A 39 -15.08 -30.25 -16.72
N GLU A 40 -14.20 -29.96 -15.77
CA GLU A 40 -14.53 -29.98 -14.34
C GLU A 40 -15.59 -28.93 -13.98
N GLU A 41 -15.47 -27.72 -14.51
CA GLU A 41 -16.43 -26.63 -14.26
C GLU A 41 -17.77 -26.84 -14.95
N LYS A 42 -17.81 -27.63 -16.03
CA LYS A 42 -19.04 -28.08 -16.68
C LYS A 42 -19.87 -28.93 -15.73
N LEU A 43 -19.24 -29.84 -14.98
CA LEU A 43 -19.92 -30.66 -13.98
C LEU A 43 -20.56 -29.82 -12.85
N LEU A 44 -20.01 -28.65 -12.61
CA LEU A 44 -20.52 -27.67 -11.64
C LEU A 44 -21.48 -26.65 -12.28
N GLU A 45 -21.88 -26.84 -13.51
CA GLU A 45 -22.75 -25.95 -14.30
C GLU A 45 -22.22 -24.51 -14.47
N MET A 46 -20.93 -24.30 -14.27
CA MET A 46 -20.28 -22.98 -14.40
C MET A 46 -19.97 -22.63 -15.86
N VAL A 47 -19.77 -23.64 -16.69
CA VAL A 47 -19.43 -23.53 -18.12
C VAL A 47 -20.28 -24.48 -18.92
N ALA A 48 -20.63 -24.10 -20.14
CA ALA A 48 -21.22 -24.99 -21.14
C ALA A 48 -20.21 -25.22 -22.28
N GLY A 49 -20.09 -26.45 -22.73
CA GLY A 49 -19.19 -26.86 -23.81
C GLY A 49 -18.71 -28.30 -23.67
N PRO A 50 -17.87 -28.80 -24.58
CA PRO A 50 -17.48 -28.14 -25.84
C PRO A 50 -18.63 -28.05 -26.84
N LEU A 51 -18.75 -26.93 -27.54
CA LEU A 51 -19.83 -26.63 -28.48
C LEU A 51 -19.25 -26.29 -29.87
N SER A 52 -20.06 -26.46 -30.91
CA SER A 52 -19.87 -25.77 -32.19
C SER A 52 -20.20 -24.28 -32.04
N GLU A 53 -19.87 -23.49 -33.02
CA GLU A 53 -20.17 -22.05 -33.02
C GLU A 53 -21.68 -21.78 -33.02
N GLN A 54 -22.43 -22.56 -33.82
CA GLN A 54 -23.89 -22.46 -33.89
C GLN A 54 -24.53 -22.86 -32.55
N GLU A 55 -24.11 -23.98 -31.95
CA GLU A 55 -24.63 -24.40 -30.64
C GLU A 55 -24.34 -23.37 -29.54
N ALA A 56 -23.20 -22.65 -29.61
CA ALA A 56 -22.88 -21.58 -28.68
C ALA A 56 -23.82 -20.37 -28.88
N ALA A 57 -24.12 -20.01 -30.12
CA ALA A 57 -25.05 -18.93 -30.44
C ALA A 57 -26.47 -19.28 -29.99
N ASP A 58 -26.94 -20.48 -30.27
CA ASP A 58 -28.26 -20.98 -29.85
C ASP A 58 -28.39 -20.98 -28.31
N LEU A 59 -27.33 -21.42 -27.59
CA LEU A 59 -27.30 -21.39 -26.14
C LEU A 59 -27.39 -19.96 -25.58
N CYS A 60 -26.71 -19.02 -26.23
CA CYS A 60 -26.74 -17.60 -25.89
C CYS A 60 -28.01 -16.87 -26.32
N ALA A 61 -28.85 -17.50 -27.15
CA ALA A 61 -30.01 -16.91 -27.77
C ALA A 61 -29.66 -15.65 -28.59
N CYS A 62 -28.68 -15.77 -29.49
CA CYS A 62 -28.20 -14.70 -30.37
C CYS A 62 -27.72 -15.29 -31.71
N ASP A 63 -27.47 -14.45 -32.70
CA ASP A 63 -26.85 -14.87 -33.94
C ASP A 63 -25.38 -15.16 -33.77
N VAL A 64 -24.82 -16.05 -34.62
CA VAL A 64 -23.37 -16.34 -34.61
C VAL A 64 -22.52 -15.08 -34.71
N ALA A 65 -22.95 -14.14 -35.55
CA ALA A 65 -22.27 -12.86 -35.75
C ALA A 65 -22.30 -11.95 -34.51
N GLU A 66 -23.12 -12.24 -33.50
CA GLU A 66 -23.21 -11.46 -32.25
C GLU A 66 -22.37 -12.04 -31.10
N LEU A 67 -21.71 -13.19 -31.30
CA LEU A 67 -20.85 -13.78 -30.30
C LEU A 67 -19.58 -12.92 -30.10
N CYS A 68 -19.23 -12.65 -28.85
CA CYS A 68 -17.97 -12.04 -28.47
C CYS A 68 -17.04 -13.11 -27.87
N VAL A 69 -16.00 -13.45 -28.62
CA VAL A 69 -15.05 -14.50 -28.22
C VAL A 69 -13.79 -13.87 -27.63
N GLY A 70 -13.63 -13.94 -26.31
CA GLY A 70 -12.48 -13.38 -25.61
C GLY A 70 -11.26 -14.29 -25.66
N ALA A 71 -10.07 -13.69 -25.55
CA ALA A 71 -8.81 -14.39 -25.55
C ALA A 71 -8.58 -15.14 -24.23
N MET A 72 -8.02 -16.35 -24.32
CA MET A 72 -7.59 -17.12 -23.17
C MET A 72 -6.09 -16.96 -22.94
N ALA A 73 -5.69 -16.90 -21.67
CA ALA A 73 -4.30 -16.94 -21.24
C ALA A 73 -4.12 -17.92 -20.08
N GLY A 74 -2.94 -18.55 -19.99
CA GLY A 74 -2.51 -19.33 -18.85
C GLY A 74 -1.42 -18.57 -18.08
N ILE A 75 -1.55 -18.43 -16.76
CA ILE A 75 -0.50 -17.92 -15.88
C ILE A 75 0.02 -19.08 -15.05
N GLN A 76 1.30 -19.40 -15.22
CA GLN A 76 1.98 -20.41 -14.40
C GLN A 76 2.17 -19.86 -12.99
N GLU A 77 1.58 -20.51 -12.01
CA GLU A 77 1.87 -20.36 -10.58
C GLU A 77 2.76 -21.53 -10.12
N LEU A 78 3.25 -21.52 -8.90
CA LEU A 78 4.21 -22.52 -8.42
C LEU A 78 3.71 -23.97 -8.56
N ASP A 79 2.43 -24.18 -8.31
CA ASP A 79 1.79 -25.51 -8.21
C ASP A 79 0.65 -25.72 -9.22
N LYS A 80 0.27 -24.69 -9.98
CA LYS A 80 -0.87 -24.74 -10.91
C LYS A 80 -0.79 -23.72 -12.03
N VAL A 81 -1.60 -23.93 -13.06
CA VAL A 81 -1.83 -22.92 -14.11
C VAL A 81 -3.18 -22.25 -13.85
N ARG A 82 -3.17 -20.95 -13.72
CA ARG A 82 -4.41 -20.15 -13.63
C ARG A 82 -4.87 -19.76 -15.02
N THR A 83 -6.05 -20.20 -15.40
CA THR A 83 -6.69 -19.81 -16.65
C THR A 83 -7.37 -18.44 -16.52
N ILE A 84 -7.10 -17.54 -17.45
CA ILE A 84 -7.67 -16.19 -17.48
C ILE A 84 -8.40 -16.00 -18.80
N PHE A 85 -9.61 -15.43 -18.72
CA PHE A 85 -10.40 -14.97 -19.84
C PHE A 85 -10.23 -13.46 -19.98
N ASP A 86 -9.55 -12.99 -21.02
CA ASP A 86 -9.34 -11.55 -21.23
C ASP A 86 -10.55 -10.92 -21.94
N ALA A 87 -11.42 -10.33 -21.12
CA ALA A 87 -12.58 -9.58 -21.61
C ALA A 87 -12.22 -8.15 -22.07
N SER A 88 -10.96 -7.71 -21.92
CA SER A 88 -10.52 -6.37 -22.35
C SER A 88 -10.33 -6.31 -23.86
N VAL A 89 -9.77 -7.36 -24.46
CA VAL A 89 -9.51 -7.42 -25.91
C VAL A 89 -10.79 -7.34 -26.77
N ILE A 90 -11.94 -7.69 -26.20
CA ILE A 90 -13.26 -7.61 -26.85
C ILE A 90 -14.10 -6.42 -26.34
N GLY A 91 -13.50 -5.43 -25.67
CA GLY A 91 -14.17 -4.21 -25.21
C GLY A 91 -15.16 -4.36 -24.05
N VAL A 92 -15.40 -5.58 -23.57
CA VAL A 92 -16.38 -5.86 -22.50
C VAL A 92 -15.97 -5.19 -21.19
N ASN A 93 -14.68 -5.22 -20.83
CA ASN A 93 -14.21 -4.59 -19.60
C ASN A 93 -14.32 -3.07 -19.63
N ASP A 94 -14.13 -2.43 -20.77
CA ASP A 94 -14.26 -0.98 -20.91
C ASP A 94 -15.72 -0.55 -20.78
N ASN A 95 -16.63 -1.31 -21.38
CA ASN A 95 -18.07 -1.11 -21.22
C ASN A 95 -18.50 -1.27 -19.74
N ILE A 96 -18.05 -2.33 -19.05
CA ILE A 96 -18.31 -2.53 -17.63
C ILE A 96 -17.76 -1.36 -16.80
N ARG A 97 -16.52 -0.93 -17.07
CA ARG A 97 -15.89 0.18 -16.35
C ARG A 97 -16.60 1.51 -16.55
N ALA A 98 -17.14 1.77 -17.68
CA ALA A 98 -17.88 3.00 -17.97
C ALA A 98 -19.23 3.06 -17.23
N ASN A 99 -19.88 1.90 -17.03
CA ASN A 99 -21.23 1.78 -16.50
C ASN A 99 -21.33 1.35 -15.03
N THR A 100 -20.19 1.15 -14.35
CA THR A 100 -20.19 0.62 -12.97
C THR A 100 -19.51 1.60 -12.03
N ASP A 101 -20.17 1.97 -10.94
CA ASP A 101 -19.52 2.68 -9.83
C ASP A 101 -18.55 1.72 -9.12
N LYS A 102 -17.26 2.10 -9.09
CA LYS A 102 -16.14 1.14 -9.02
C LYS A 102 -15.38 1.11 -7.73
N LYS A 103 -15.76 1.90 -6.74
CA LYS A 103 -15.00 1.95 -5.49
C LYS A 103 -15.39 0.79 -4.58
N THR A 104 -14.68 -0.32 -4.70
CA THR A 104 -14.63 -1.34 -3.66
C THR A 104 -13.40 -1.10 -2.81
N THR A 105 -13.58 -0.99 -1.50
CA THR A 105 -12.47 -1.01 -0.54
C THR A 105 -12.24 -2.45 -0.11
N ALA A 106 -11.00 -2.90 -0.12
CA ALA A 106 -10.59 -4.16 0.47
C ALA A 106 -9.91 -3.89 1.82
N PRO A 107 -10.01 -4.80 2.79
CA PRO A 107 -9.29 -4.65 4.04
C PRO A 107 -7.78 -4.65 3.82
N THR A 108 -7.09 -3.94 4.69
CA THR A 108 -5.65 -3.73 4.69
C THR A 108 -5.05 -4.15 6.03
N LEU A 109 -3.74 -4.06 6.18
CA LEU A 109 -3.10 -4.23 7.49
C LEU A 109 -3.61 -3.24 8.54
N TYR A 110 -4.05 -2.04 8.13
CA TYR A 110 -4.65 -1.06 9.07
C TYR A 110 -5.97 -1.54 9.67
N ASP A 111 -6.78 -2.28 8.91
CA ASP A 111 -8.03 -2.85 9.44
C ASP A 111 -7.75 -3.94 10.46
N LEU A 112 -6.71 -4.74 10.25
CA LEU A 112 -6.27 -5.73 11.24
C LEU A 112 -5.66 -5.05 12.47
N LEU A 113 -4.84 -4.02 12.29
CA LEU A 113 -4.33 -3.18 13.36
C LEU A 113 -5.48 -2.60 14.19
N PHE A 114 -6.48 -2.02 13.53
CA PHE A 114 -7.64 -1.45 14.18
C PHE A 114 -8.42 -2.49 15.00
N ALA A 115 -8.59 -3.71 14.46
CA ALA A 115 -9.19 -4.83 15.18
C ALA A 115 -8.38 -5.20 16.43
N TRP A 116 -7.07 -5.36 16.29
CA TRP A 116 -6.18 -5.69 17.40
C TRP A 116 -6.22 -4.66 18.53
N LEU A 117 -6.27 -3.38 18.17
CA LEU A 117 -6.36 -2.26 19.11
C LEU A 117 -7.66 -2.23 19.92
N HIS A 118 -8.78 -2.47 19.23
CA HIS A 118 -10.10 -2.51 19.87
C HIS A 118 -10.23 -3.69 20.84
N LEU A 119 -9.59 -4.80 20.52
CA LEU A 119 -9.70 -6.02 21.31
C LEU A 119 -8.68 -6.06 22.45
N ALA A 120 -7.54 -5.39 22.33
CA ALA A 120 -6.49 -5.18 23.33
C ALA A 120 -6.22 -6.38 24.26
N SER A 121 -6.25 -7.61 23.73
CA SER A 121 -6.14 -8.84 24.48
C SER A 121 -5.06 -9.74 23.90
N LYS A 122 -4.30 -10.43 24.76
CA LYS A 122 -3.33 -11.46 24.36
C LYS A 122 -3.97 -12.83 24.11
N ASP A 123 -5.22 -13.02 24.55
CA ASP A 123 -5.96 -14.28 24.42
C ASP A 123 -6.74 -14.34 23.09
N LEU A 124 -6.10 -13.90 22.02
CA LEU A 124 -6.69 -13.90 20.68
C LEU A 124 -6.10 -14.98 19.81
N THR A 125 -6.91 -15.52 18.92
CA THR A 125 -6.52 -16.42 17.86
C THR A 125 -7.13 -15.99 16.54
N LEU A 126 -6.49 -16.39 15.45
CA LEU A 126 -6.91 -16.15 14.08
C LEU A 126 -7.39 -17.46 13.46
N PHE A 127 -8.50 -17.40 12.75
CA PHE A 127 -8.89 -18.47 11.84
C PHE A 127 -8.94 -17.93 10.42
N LYS A 128 -8.15 -18.53 9.55
CA LYS A 128 -8.13 -18.24 8.12
C LYS A 128 -8.89 -19.31 7.35
N SER A 129 -9.74 -18.89 6.40
CA SER A 129 -10.43 -19.75 5.45
C SER A 129 -10.49 -19.11 4.07
N ASP A 130 -10.41 -19.90 3.02
CA ASP A 130 -10.39 -19.44 1.62
C ASP A 130 -11.60 -20.02 0.88
N VAL A 131 -12.39 -19.18 0.23
CA VAL A 131 -13.52 -19.64 -0.58
C VAL A 131 -13.04 -20.05 -1.96
N SER A 132 -13.21 -21.33 -2.27
CA SER A 132 -12.78 -21.90 -3.54
C SER A 132 -13.53 -21.27 -4.73
N LYS A 133 -12.77 -20.84 -5.74
CA LYS A 133 -13.30 -20.25 -6.98
C LYS A 133 -14.31 -19.12 -6.73
N ALA A 134 -14.02 -18.20 -5.82
CA ALA A 134 -14.91 -17.15 -5.33
C ALA A 134 -15.62 -16.37 -6.47
N HIS A 135 -14.89 -15.88 -7.48
CA HIS A 135 -15.48 -15.18 -8.63
C HIS A 135 -16.45 -16.04 -9.43
N ARG A 136 -16.23 -17.37 -9.45
CA ARG A 136 -17.06 -18.35 -10.14
C ARG A 136 -18.38 -18.65 -9.42
N ARG A 137 -18.61 -18.07 -8.22
CA ARG A 137 -19.89 -18.23 -7.49
C ARG A 137 -20.96 -17.25 -7.93
N ILE A 138 -20.64 -16.25 -8.74
CA ILE A 138 -21.56 -15.24 -9.22
C ILE A 138 -22.13 -15.66 -10.57
N LYS A 139 -23.43 -15.94 -10.61
CA LYS A 139 -24.13 -16.26 -11.86
C LYS A 139 -24.23 -15.03 -12.76
N VAL A 140 -24.02 -15.22 -14.05
CA VAL A 140 -24.20 -14.19 -15.09
C VAL A 140 -25.57 -14.39 -15.75
N LEU A 141 -26.30 -13.30 -15.99
CA LEU A 141 -27.58 -13.36 -16.68
C LEU A 141 -27.41 -13.92 -18.11
N LYS A 142 -28.34 -14.78 -18.54
CA LYS A 142 -28.26 -15.46 -19.85
C LYS A 142 -28.05 -14.50 -21.02
N LYS A 143 -28.71 -13.32 -21.00
CA LYS A 143 -28.55 -12.28 -22.04
C LYS A 143 -27.11 -11.75 -22.18
N HIS A 144 -26.26 -11.98 -21.20
CA HIS A 144 -24.84 -11.55 -21.19
C HIS A 144 -23.86 -12.70 -21.52
N TRP A 145 -24.34 -13.93 -21.68
CA TRP A 145 -23.47 -15.07 -21.97
C TRP A 145 -22.73 -14.93 -23.28
N ARG A 146 -23.34 -14.28 -24.29
CA ARG A 146 -22.71 -13.99 -25.58
C ARG A 146 -21.39 -13.22 -25.50
N TYR A 147 -21.16 -12.48 -24.36
CA TYR A 147 -19.93 -11.75 -24.07
C TYR A 147 -18.91 -12.57 -23.25
N MET A 148 -19.23 -13.82 -22.93
CA MET A 148 -18.48 -14.68 -22.04
C MET A 148 -18.00 -15.95 -22.74
N VAL A 149 -17.83 -15.88 -24.06
CA VAL A 149 -17.48 -17.03 -24.89
C VAL A 149 -15.96 -17.12 -25.05
N ALA A 150 -15.41 -18.31 -24.83
CA ALA A 150 -14.01 -18.65 -25.08
C ALA A 150 -13.91 -19.71 -26.18
N LYS A 151 -12.80 -19.72 -26.93
CA LYS A 151 -12.52 -20.72 -27.97
C LYS A 151 -11.24 -21.47 -27.62
N ILE A 152 -11.32 -22.82 -27.52
CA ILE A 152 -10.19 -23.70 -27.23
C ILE A 152 -10.20 -24.85 -28.23
N LYS A 153 -9.11 -25.09 -28.93
CA LYS A 153 -8.97 -26.16 -29.94
C LYS A 153 -10.17 -26.23 -30.92
N LYS A 154 -10.57 -25.09 -31.46
CA LYS A 154 -11.72 -24.94 -32.37
C LYS A 154 -13.11 -25.25 -31.78
N LYS A 155 -13.22 -25.46 -30.46
CA LYS A 155 -14.46 -25.62 -29.71
C LYS A 155 -14.80 -24.41 -28.90
N PHE A 156 -16.07 -24.10 -28.79
CA PHE A 156 -16.58 -22.94 -28.04
C PHE A 156 -17.02 -23.37 -26.64
N TRP A 157 -16.77 -22.48 -25.69
CA TRP A 157 -17.09 -22.65 -24.28
C TRP A 157 -17.75 -21.38 -23.77
N VAL A 158 -18.92 -21.50 -23.17
CA VAL A 158 -19.70 -20.36 -22.69
C VAL A 158 -19.64 -20.33 -21.18
N ASN A 159 -19.02 -19.28 -20.62
CA ASN A 159 -19.02 -19.06 -19.17
C ASN A 159 -20.39 -18.55 -18.71
N LYS A 160 -21.05 -19.29 -17.84
CA LYS A 160 -22.36 -18.96 -17.26
C LYS A 160 -22.24 -18.19 -15.93
N VAL A 161 -21.01 -18.04 -15.43
CA VAL A 161 -20.67 -17.41 -14.16
C VAL A 161 -19.54 -16.40 -14.34
N GLY A 162 -19.30 -15.56 -13.34
CA GLY A 162 -18.16 -14.65 -13.29
C GLY A 162 -16.84 -15.40 -13.49
N THR A 163 -15.86 -14.75 -14.12
CA THR A 163 -14.57 -15.38 -14.39
C THR A 163 -13.42 -14.41 -14.19
N TYR A 164 -12.21 -14.96 -14.01
CA TYR A 164 -10.99 -14.16 -13.93
C TYR A 164 -10.75 -13.42 -15.25
N GLY A 165 -10.48 -12.11 -15.15
CA GLY A 165 -10.31 -11.22 -16.29
C GLY A 165 -11.54 -10.39 -16.67
N VAL A 166 -12.70 -10.64 -16.05
CA VAL A 166 -13.90 -9.81 -16.18
C VAL A 166 -13.97 -8.79 -15.05
N ALA A 167 -14.02 -7.50 -15.37
CA ALA A 167 -13.89 -6.39 -14.43
C ALA A 167 -14.98 -6.36 -13.34
N SER A 168 -16.20 -6.85 -13.62
CA SER A 168 -17.31 -6.88 -12.66
C SER A 168 -17.25 -8.07 -11.69
N ALA A 169 -16.47 -9.10 -11.96
CA ALA A 169 -16.46 -10.32 -11.15
C ALA A 169 -16.07 -10.03 -9.69
N GLN A 170 -15.01 -9.23 -9.49
CA GLN A 170 -14.56 -8.80 -8.15
C GLN A 170 -15.62 -7.95 -7.43
N LEU A 171 -16.32 -7.07 -8.15
CA LEU A 171 -17.35 -6.20 -7.56
C LEU A 171 -18.51 -7.01 -6.98
N TYR A 172 -19.06 -7.93 -7.80
CA TYR A 172 -20.20 -8.73 -7.36
C TYR A 172 -19.84 -9.76 -6.30
N TRP A 173 -18.66 -10.38 -6.42
CA TRP A 173 -18.15 -11.22 -5.35
C TRP A 173 -17.95 -10.43 -4.04
N GLY A 174 -17.35 -9.24 -4.10
CA GLY A 174 -17.15 -8.39 -2.92
C GLY A 174 -18.45 -8.01 -2.21
N ARG A 175 -19.55 -7.79 -2.98
CA ARG A 175 -20.88 -7.57 -2.40
C ARG A 175 -21.40 -8.81 -1.66
N LEU A 176 -21.25 -9.99 -2.26
CA LEU A 176 -21.62 -11.25 -1.61
C LEU A 176 -20.77 -11.49 -0.37
N ALA A 177 -19.45 -11.33 -0.45
CA ALA A 177 -18.53 -11.47 0.67
C ALA A 177 -18.89 -10.51 1.83
N ALA A 178 -19.28 -9.27 1.53
CA ALA A 178 -19.74 -8.31 2.53
C ALA A 178 -21.05 -8.75 3.22
N ILE A 179 -21.97 -9.41 2.50
CA ILE A 179 -23.18 -10.00 3.07
C ILE A 179 -22.79 -11.16 3.99
N LEU A 180 -21.93 -12.07 3.53
CA LEU A 180 -21.45 -13.20 4.32
C LEU A 180 -20.76 -12.74 5.61
N THR A 181 -19.94 -11.69 5.54
CA THR A 181 -19.28 -11.09 6.71
C THR A 181 -20.31 -10.56 7.71
N ARG A 182 -21.35 -9.86 7.25
CA ARG A 182 -22.41 -9.36 8.16
C ARG A 182 -23.20 -10.49 8.78
N LEU A 183 -23.53 -11.50 7.99
CA LEU A 183 -24.28 -12.66 8.49
C LEU A 183 -23.48 -13.47 9.52
N SER A 184 -22.14 -13.55 9.40
CA SER A 184 -21.31 -14.26 10.38
C SER A 184 -21.49 -13.68 11.79
N TYR A 185 -21.63 -12.37 11.94
CA TYR A 185 -21.91 -11.73 13.22
C TYR A 185 -23.34 -11.98 13.75
N GLN A 186 -24.29 -12.29 12.87
CA GLN A 186 -25.66 -12.60 13.26
C GLN A 186 -25.84 -14.04 13.74
N ILE A 187 -25.01 -14.96 13.24
CA ILE A 187 -25.12 -16.39 13.60
C ILE A 187 -24.33 -16.76 14.85
N SER A 188 -23.32 -15.96 15.23
CA SER A 188 -22.48 -16.30 16.38
C SER A 188 -21.76 -15.08 16.95
N GLU A 189 -21.78 -14.96 18.28
CA GLU A 189 -21.03 -13.96 19.05
C GLU A 189 -19.55 -14.36 19.25
N VAL A 190 -19.13 -15.53 18.74
CA VAL A 190 -17.75 -16.00 18.82
C VAL A 190 -16.81 -15.10 18.01
N PHE A 191 -17.32 -14.51 16.92
CA PHE A 191 -16.52 -13.66 16.04
C PHE A 191 -16.40 -12.24 16.61
N LEU A 192 -15.21 -11.90 17.07
CA LEU A 192 -14.88 -10.55 17.52
C LEU A 192 -14.62 -9.61 16.35
N TRP A 193 -13.96 -10.13 15.30
CA TRP A 193 -13.69 -9.40 14.07
C TRP A 193 -13.61 -10.33 12.87
N VAL A 194 -14.22 -9.97 11.75
CA VAL A 194 -14.14 -10.74 10.50
C VAL A 194 -13.74 -9.82 9.38
N LEU A 195 -12.66 -10.15 8.70
CA LEU A 195 -12.13 -9.45 7.53
C LEU A 195 -12.17 -10.38 6.32
N VAL A 196 -12.46 -9.83 5.14
CA VAL A 196 -12.48 -10.59 3.89
C VAL A 196 -11.68 -9.85 2.83
N PHE A 197 -10.62 -10.46 2.37
CA PHE A 197 -9.83 -9.96 1.25
C PHE A 197 -10.00 -10.88 0.06
N VAL A 198 -10.81 -10.47 -0.90
CA VAL A 198 -11.23 -11.28 -2.06
C VAL A 198 -11.90 -12.57 -1.61
N ASP A 199 -11.18 -13.69 -1.60
CA ASP A 199 -11.60 -15.03 -1.21
C ASP A 199 -11.10 -15.46 0.18
N ASP A 200 -10.13 -14.75 0.73
CA ASP A 200 -9.53 -15.00 2.05
C ASP A 200 -10.37 -14.39 3.19
N PHE A 201 -11.01 -15.22 3.98
CA PHE A 201 -11.63 -14.85 5.25
C PHE A 201 -10.61 -14.92 6.38
N MET A 202 -10.59 -13.91 7.24
CA MET A 202 -9.81 -13.89 8.48
C MET A 202 -10.74 -13.53 9.63
N ALA A 203 -10.97 -14.47 10.54
CA ALA A 203 -11.75 -14.25 11.76
C ALA A 203 -10.81 -14.13 12.97
N VAL A 204 -11.06 -13.12 13.82
CA VAL A 204 -10.40 -12.92 15.11
C VAL A 204 -11.36 -13.35 16.20
N MET A 205 -10.91 -14.17 17.14
CA MET A 205 -11.70 -14.76 18.20
C MET A 205 -10.89 -14.88 19.49
N LYS A 206 -11.56 -15.12 20.62
CA LYS A 206 -10.86 -15.56 21.83
C LYS A 206 -10.24 -16.95 21.60
N GLU A 207 -9.06 -17.18 22.11
CA GLU A 207 -8.31 -18.44 21.93
C GLU A 207 -9.15 -19.65 22.41
N SER A 208 -9.82 -19.50 23.55
CA SER A 208 -10.70 -20.57 24.13
C SER A 208 -11.90 -20.94 23.26
N LEU A 209 -12.26 -20.10 22.28
CA LEU A 209 -13.39 -20.29 21.36
C LEU A 209 -12.92 -20.54 19.92
N GLY A 210 -11.63 -20.68 19.69
CA GLY A 210 -11.04 -20.76 18.36
C GLY A 210 -11.55 -21.92 17.53
N GLU A 211 -11.59 -23.14 18.10
CA GLU A 211 -12.09 -24.32 17.40
C GLU A 211 -13.60 -24.23 17.08
N LEU A 212 -14.38 -23.76 18.04
CA LEU A 212 -15.81 -23.55 17.84
C LEU A 212 -16.08 -22.52 16.72
N GLY A 213 -15.36 -21.40 16.75
CA GLY A 213 -15.50 -20.37 15.73
C GLY A 213 -15.02 -20.85 14.33
N ALA A 214 -13.92 -21.60 14.27
CA ALA A 214 -13.46 -22.19 13.02
C ALA A 214 -14.52 -23.14 12.44
N ALA A 215 -15.05 -24.06 13.24
CA ALA A 215 -16.10 -24.98 12.83
C ALA A 215 -17.37 -24.22 12.39
N THR A 216 -17.78 -23.20 13.15
CA THR A 216 -18.95 -22.37 12.85
C THR A 216 -18.80 -21.65 11.50
N LEU A 217 -17.65 -21.02 11.24
CA LEU A 217 -17.43 -20.30 9.97
C LEU A 217 -17.38 -21.26 8.78
N MET A 218 -16.72 -22.41 8.93
CA MET A 218 -16.66 -23.43 7.88
C MET A 218 -18.04 -23.98 7.55
N LEU A 219 -18.82 -24.35 8.56
CA LEU A 219 -20.20 -24.85 8.40
C LEU A 219 -21.08 -23.79 7.74
N PHE A 220 -21.03 -22.55 8.22
CA PHE A 220 -21.80 -21.43 7.68
C PHE A 220 -21.51 -21.19 6.19
N LEU A 221 -20.24 -21.08 5.80
CA LEU A 221 -19.86 -20.89 4.40
C LEU A 221 -20.33 -22.07 3.53
N THR A 222 -20.14 -23.30 4.02
CA THR A 222 -20.52 -24.52 3.27
C THR A 222 -22.04 -24.62 3.08
N LEU A 223 -22.83 -24.35 4.12
CA LEU A 223 -24.29 -24.39 4.04
C LEU A 223 -24.86 -23.31 3.08
N LEU A 224 -24.17 -22.18 2.96
CA LEU A 224 -24.55 -21.13 2.00
C LEU A 224 -24.03 -21.38 0.57
N GLY A 225 -23.47 -22.56 0.30
CA GLY A 225 -22.96 -22.93 -1.03
C GLY A 225 -21.66 -22.24 -1.41
N CYS A 226 -20.89 -21.78 -0.42
CA CYS A 226 -19.55 -21.23 -0.59
C CYS A 226 -18.51 -22.32 -0.22
N PRO A 227 -18.08 -23.19 -1.14
CA PRO A 227 -17.14 -24.25 -0.82
C PRO A 227 -15.79 -23.66 -0.44
N ILE A 228 -15.19 -24.23 0.59
CA ILE A 228 -13.90 -23.79 1.14
C ILE A 228 -12.74 -24.62 0.61
N SER A 229 -11.57 -24.02 0.53
CA SER A 229 -10.31 -24.69 0.23
C SER A 229 -9.73 -25.27 1.51
N TRP A 230 -10.09 -26.52 1.85
CA TRP A 230 -9.77 -27.16 3.14
C TRP A 230 -8.30 -27.09 3.52
N HIS A 231 -7.39 -27.30 2.56
CA HIS A 231 -5.94 -27.30 2.77
C HIS A 231 -5.36 -25.91 3.08
N LYS A 232 -6.14 -24.83 2.92
CA LYS A 232 -5.74 -23.46 3.22
C LYS A 232 -6.28 -22.98 4.57
N ASN A 233 -7.12 -23.74 5.23
CA ASN A 233 -7.63 -23.39 6.54
C ASN A 233 -6.51 -23.46 7.57
N ALA A 234 -6.42 -22.43 8.41
CA ALA A 234 -5.44 -22.36 9.47
C ALA A 234 -6.02 -21.69 10.70
N LEU A 235 -5.89 -22.34 11.85
CA LEU A 235 -6.25 -21.81 13.16
C LEU A 235 -4.97 -21.65 13.99
N GLY A 236 -4.78 -20.49 14.61
CA GLY A 236 -3.64 -20.23 15.48
C GLY A 236 -3.38 -18.74 15.69
N LYS A 237 -2.49 -18.44 16.63
CA LYS A 237 -2.08 -17.05 16.93
C LYS A 237 -1.29 -16.43 15.79
N VAL A 238 -0.53 -17.24 15.08
CA VAL A 238 0.26 -16.84 13.92
C VAL A 238 -0.39 -17.37 12.66
N ASN A 239 -0.74 -16.48 11.74
CA ASN A 239 -1.33 -16.85 10.46
C ASN A 239 -0.83 -15.98 9.32
N ARG A 240 -0.89 -16.52 8.10
CA ARG A 240 -0.57 -15.78 6.89
C ARG A 240 -1.82 -15.08 6.35
N TRP A 241 -1.75 -13.74 6.22
CA TRP A 241 -2.82 -12.94 5.65
C TRP A 241 -2.29 -11.76 4.82
N LEU A 242 -2.94 -11.44 3.72
CA LEU A 242 -2.51 -10.39 2.76
C LEU A 242 -1.06 -10.56 2.27
N GLY A 243 -0.51 -11.77 2.35
CA GLY A 243 0.87 -12.06 1.99
C GLY A 243 1.89 -11.81 3.10
N TYR A 244 1.48 -11.38 4.29
CA TYR A 244 2.31 -11.21 5.49
C TYR A 244 2.06 -12.33 6.49
N MET A 245 3.02 -12.56 7.37
CA MET A 245 2.81 -13.30 8.61
C MET A 245 2.30 -12.32 9.67
N VAL A 246 1.30 -12.74 10.40
CA VAL A 246 0.64 -11.94 11.46
C VAL A 246 0.62 -12.75 12.74
N ASP A 247 1.13 -12.20 13.83
CA ASP A 247 0.94 -12.70 15.19
C ASP A 247 -0.06 -11.78 15.90
N ILE A 248 -1.27 -12.29 16.15
CA ILE A 248 -2.33 -11.50 16.79
C ILE A 248 -2.13 -11.41 18.29
N SER A 249 -1.42 -12.32 18.92
CA SER A 249 -1.16 -12.30 20.37
C SER A 249 -0.11 -11.26 20.75
N GLU A 250 0.96 -11.17 19.96
CA GLU A 250 2.03 -10.19 20.14
C GLU A 250 1.77 -8.88 19.39
N GLY A 251 0.77 -8.85 18.51
CA GLY A 251 0.48 -7.68 17.68
C GLY A 251 1.65 -7.34 16.77
N SER A 252 2.13 -8.30 15.99
CA SER A 252 3.26 -8.11 15.09
C SER A 252 3.01 -8.65 13.69
N VAL A 253 3.68 -8.04 12.70
CA VAL A 253 3.61 -8.43 11.29
C VAL A 253 5.01 -8.49 10.70
N TRP A 254 5.28 -9.52 9.88
CA TRP A 254 6.55 -9.65 9.15
C TRP A 254 6.37 -10.28 7.78
N LEU A 255 7.42 -10.21 6.96
CA LEU A 255 7.44 -10.82 5.63
C LEU A 255 7.72 -12.33 5.76
N PRO A 256 6.95 -13.19 5.07
CA PRO A 256 7.27 -14.61 5.00
C PRO A 256 8.61 -14.84 4.28
N GLU A 257 9.36 -15.87 4.69
CA GLU A 257 10.70 -16.15 4.15
C GLU A 257 10.71 -16.38 2.63
N GLU A 258 9.67 -16.98 2.06
CA GLU A 258 9.57 -17.14 0.60
C GLU A 258 9.50 -15.81 -0.17
N LYS A 259 9.09 -14.71 0.49
CA LYS A 259 9.16 -13.36 -0.11
C LYS A 259 10.57 -12.80 -0.02
N MET A 260 11.24 -13.06 1.09
CA MET A 260 12.62 -12.65 1.31
C MET A 260 13.59 -13.34 0.35
N THR A 261 13.39 -14.63 0.06
CA THR A 261 14.18 -15.39 -0.93
C THR A 261 14.09 -14.82 -2.36
N VAL A 262 13.06 -14.04 -2.67
CA VAL A 262 12.91 -13.37 -3.97
C VAL A 262 13.46 -11.94 -3.91
N LEU A 263 13.26 -11.22 -2.80
CA LEU A 263 13.65 -9.81 -2.67
C LEU A 263 15.15 -9.65 -2.46
N ARG A 264 15.76 -10.42 -1.56
CA ARG A 264 17.21 -10.33 -1.25
C ARG A 264 18.08 -10.50 -2.50
N PRO A 265 17.95 -11.56 -3.32
CA PRO A 265 18.76 -11.69 -4.52
C PRO A 265 18.54 -10.57 -5.54
N ALA A 266 17.29 -10.08 -5.69
CA ALA A 266 16.99 -9.00 -6.63
C ALA A 266 17.65 -7.68 -6.20
N LEU A 267 17.64 -7.35 -4.90
CA LEU A 267 18.33 -6.18 -4.37
C LEU A 267 19.85 -6.34 -4.39
N ALA A 268 20.38 -7.53 -4.07
CA ALA A 268 21.82 -7.82 -4.13
C ALA A 268 22.38 -7.66 -5.56
N ARG A 269 21.62 -8.03 -6.59
CA ARG A 269 22.00 -7.79 -7.99
C ARG A 269 22.03 -6.29 -8.33
N LEU A 270 21.15 -5.47 -7.77
CA LEU A 270 21.22 -4.01 -7.89
C LEU A 270 22.45 -3.45 -7.21
N GLU A 271 22.72 -3.89 -5.97
CA GLU A 271 23.87 -3.47 -5.18
C GLU A 271 25.20 -3.81 -5.90
N SER A 272 25.32 -5.01 -6.46
CA SER A 272 26.51 -5.45 -7.21
C SER A 272 26.73 -4.70 -8.53
N GLY A 273 25.74 -3.95 -9.02
CA GLY A 273 25.85 -3.21 -10.26
C GLY A 273 25.66 -4.05 -11.53
N GLU A 274 24.93 -5.15 -11.44
CA GLU A 274 24.56 -5.97 -12.59
C GLU A 274 23.65 -5.23 -13.59
N LEU A 275 23.56 -5.75 -14.81
CA LEU A 275 22.67 -5.23 -15.84
C LEU A 275 21.20 -5.63 -15.57
N HIS A 276 20.30 -4.65 -15.63
CA HIS A 276 18.87 -4.84 -15.43
C HIS A 276 18.04 -4.37 -16.61
N THR A 277 16.95 -5.10 -16.88
CA THR A 277 15.90 -4.66 -17.80
C THR A 277 14.84 -3.85 -17.06
N ARG A 278 14.11 -3.01 -17.80
CA ARG A 278 12.96 -2.28 -17.25
C ARG A 278 11.94 -3.22 -16.60
N LYS A 279 11.63 -4.35 -17.23
CA LYS A 279 10.68 -5.34 -16.71
C LYS A 279 11.09 -5.91 -15.34
N GLU A 280 12.38 -6.21 -15.14
CA GLU A 280 12.89 -6.69 -13.84
C GLU A 280 12.72 -5.62 -12.77
N ILE A 281 13.03 -4.37 -13.07
CA ILE A 281 12.91 -3.25 -12.12
C ILE A 281 11.44 -2.94 -11.83
N THR A 282 10.56 -2.89 -12.82
CA THR A 282 9.10 -2.73 -12.61
C THR A 282 8.56 -3.83 -11.69
N SER A 283 8.99 -5.08 -11.90
CA SER A 283 8.58 -6.21 -11.04
C SER A 283 9.11 -6.05 -9.61
N LEU A 284 10.36 -5.64 -9.43
CA LEU A 284 10.95 -5.40 -8.10
C LEU A 284 10.24 -4.25 -7.39
N LEU A 285 10.00 -3.13 -8.07
CA LEU A 285 9.27 -1.97 -7.52
C LEU A 285 7.86 -2.34 -7.06
N GLY A 286 7.13 -3.15 -7.83
CA GLY A 286 5.82 -3.65 -7.42
C GLY A 286 5.86 -4.45 -6.11
N LYS A 287 6.89 -5.30 -5.93
CA LYS A 287 7.11 -6.05 -4.69
C LYS A 287 7.51 -5.14 -3.53
N LEU A 288 8.41 -4.18 -3.75
CA LEU A 288 8.83 -3.21 -2.73
C LEU A 288 7.69 -2.27 -2.32
N GLN A 289 6.82 -1.88 -3.25
CA GLN A 289 5.61 -1.10 -2.95
C GLN A 289 4.65 -1.87 -2.04
N TRP A 290 4.56 -3.18 -2.22
CA TRP A 290 3.81 -4.04 -1.32
C TRP A 290 4.49 -4.14 0.06
N VAL A 291 5.82 -4.33 0.11
CA VAL A 291 6.60 -4.31 1.36
C VAL A 291 6.39 -3.00 2.14
N ALA A 292 6.38 -1.87 1.44
CA ALA A 292 6.22 -0.55 2.04
C ALA A 292 4.88 -0.34 2.80
N LYS A 293 3.89 -1.21 2.62
CA LYS A 293 2.65 -1.18 3.40
C LYS A 293 2.85 -1.70 4.82
N ALA A 294 3.75 -2.64 5.03
CA ALA A 294 4.12 -3.11 6.36
C ALA A 294 5.32 -2.32 6.93
N TYR A 295 6.22 -1.86 6.05
CA TYR A 295 7.44 -1.11 6.38
C TYR A 295 7.38 0.29 5.73
N PRO A 296 6.65 1.25 6.32
CA PRO A 296 6.43 2.57 5.70
C PRO A 296 7.72 3.30 5.33
N GLN A 297 8.81 3.06 6.06
CA GLN A 297 10.13 3.64 5.83
C GLN A 297 10.70 3.27 4.45
N VAL A 298 10.32 2.14 3.88
CA VAL A 298 10.71 1.73 2.52
C VAL A 298 10.20 2.71 1.46
N SER A 299 9.02 3.33 1.69
CA SER A 299 8.36 4.22 0.71
C SER A 299 9.25 5.37 0.23
N SER A 300 10.02 5.99 1.13
CA SER A 300 10.87 7.13 0.81
C SER A 300 12.00 6.78 -0.17
N HIS A 301 12.48 5.53 -0.12
CA HIS A 301 13.60 5.05 -0.92
C HIS A 301 13.17 4.60 -2.34
N LEU A 302 11.87 4.51 -2.63
CA LEU A 302 11.38 4.00 -3.91
C LEU A 302 11.39 5.05 -5.03
N GLN A 303 11.29 6.34 -4.72
CA GLN A 303 11.16 7.38 -5.74
C GLN A 303 12.36 7.47 -6.71
N PRO A 304 13.63 7.43 -6.25
CA PRO A 304 14.75 7.41 -7.17
C PRO A 304 14.79 6.14 -8.03
N LEU A 305 14.34 5.00 -7.50
CA LEU A 305 14.23 3.74 -8.26
C LEU A 305 13.17 3.83 -9.36
N TYR A 306 12.01 4.47 -9.09
CA TYR A 306 11.01 4.77 -10.11
C TYR A 306 11.55 5.74 -11.18
N ALA A 307 12.27 6.78 -10.77
CA ALA A 307 12.88 7.72 -11.71
C ALA A 307 13.91 7.03 -12.64
N TRP A 308 14.71 6.12 -12.08
CA TRP A 308 15.63 5.31 -12.85
C TRP A 308 14.91 4.33 -13.79
N GLU A 309 13.88 3.63 -13.31
CA GLU A 309 13.05 2.71 -14.11
C GLU A 309 12.48 3.39 -15.36
N GLN A 310 11.98 4.62 -15.23
CA GLN A 310 11.41 5.38 -16.34
C GLN A 310 12.44 5.74 -17.42
N LYS A 311 13.74 5.89 -17.06
CA LYS A 311 14.83 6.17 -17.99
C LYS A 311 15.38 4.92 -18.69
N LEU A 312 14.95 3.71 -18.29
CA LEU A 312 15.44 2.45 -18.85
C LEU A 312 14.79 2.13 -20.19
N GLU A 313 15.50 2.37 -21.28
CA GLU A 313 15.10 1.96 -22.64
C GLU A 313 15.62 0.56 -23.00
N ARG A 314 16.79 0.19 -22.49
CA ARG A 314 17.49 -1.09 -22.68
C ARG A 314 18.09 -1.58 -21.37
N LYS A 315 18.80 -2.72 -21.39
CA LYS A 315 19.56 -3.18 -20.22
C LYS A 315 20.60 -2.14 -19.82
N CYS A 316 20.55 -1.69 -18.56
CA CYS A 316 21.49 -0.72 -18.00
C CYS A 316 22.00 -1.18 -16.64
N LYS A 317 23.19 -0.71 -16.29
CA LYS A 317 23.74 -0.84 -14.92
C LYS A 317 23.13 0.25 -14.04
N PRO A 318 22.86 -0.04 -12.76
CA PRO A 318 22.44 0.96 -11.79
C PRO A 318 23.59 1.93 -11.50
N GLY A 319 23.28 3.22 -11.40
CA GLY A 319 24.20 4.23 -10.88
C GLY A 319 24.41 4.11 -9.37
N ASP A 320 25.35 4.88 -8.83
CA ASP A 320 25.78 4.76 -7.42
C ASP A 320 24.65 5.04 -6.43
N LEU A 321 23.76 5.99 -6.71
CA LEU A 321 22.57 6.23 -5.88
C LEU A 321 21.67 4.99 -5.80
N VAL A 322 21.39 4.35 -6.93
CA VAL A 322 20.51 3.17 -6.99
C VAL A 322 21.14 1.99 -6.23
N ARG A 323 22.45 1.80 -6.37
CA ARG A 323 23.21 0.78 -5.64
C ARG A 323 23.18 1.03 -4.13
N PHE A 324 23.43 2.28 -3.71
CA PHE A 324 23.34 2.68 -2.32
C PHE A 324 21.95 2.44 -1.72
N LEU A 325 20.88 2.77 -2.46
CA LEU A 325 19.51 2.51 -2.03
C LEU A 325 19.22 1.00 -1.92
N ALA A 326 19.79 0.17 -2.80
CA ALA A 326 19.66 -1.28 -2.69
C ALA A 326 20.29 -1.83 -1.39
N THR A 327 21.49 -1.33 -1.02
CA THR A 327 22.15 -1.66 0.27
C THR A 327 21.27 -1.26 1.46
N LEU A 328 20.71 -0.05 1.45
CA LEU A 328 19.80 0.40 2.52
C LEU A 328 18.54 -0.46 2.63
N LEU A 329 17.92 -0.77 1.51
CA LEU A 329 16.72 -1.62 1.49
C LEU A 329 17.00 -3.04 1.99
N LEU A 330 18.16 -3.61 1.64
CA LEU A 330 18.63 -4.89 2.20
C LEU A 330 18.78 -4.80 3.72
N SER A 331 19.46 -3.76 4.20
CA SER A 331 19.63 -3.53 5.64
C SER A 331 18.29 -3.41 6.37
N ILE A 332 17.32 -2.66 5.83
CA ILE A 332 15.97 -2.53 6.42
C ILE A 332 15.28 -3.90 6.50
N LEU A 333 15.36 -4.70 5.43
CA LEU A 333 14.71 -6.00 5.37
C LEU A 333 15.37 -7.03 6.29
N ASP A 334 16.69 -6.95 6.50
CA ASP A 334 17.44 -7.91 7.32
C ASP A 334 17.40 -7.57 8.81
N THR A 335 17.36 -6.28 9.18
CA THR A 335 17.38 -5.82 10.57
C THR A 335 16.02 -5.51 11.16
N GLY A 336 14.99 -5.34 10.31
CA GLY A 336 13.63 -5.01 10.72
C GLY A 336 12.64 -6.15 10.49
N PRO A 337 12.82 -7.36 11.09
CA PRO A 337 12.02 -8.52 10.74
C PRO A 337 10.55 -8.41 11.14
N CYS A 338 10.21 -7.65 12.18
CA CYS A 338 8.86 -7.50 12.68
C CYS A 338 8.45 -6.03 12.82
N VAL A 339 7.25 -5.73 12.35
CA VAL A 339 6.60 -4.43 12.54
C VAL A 339 5.50 -4.60 13.58
N PRO A 340 5.50 -3.85 14.68
CA PRO A 340 4.43 -3.96 15.66
C PRO A 340 3.10 -3.46 15.08
N LEU A 341 2.03 -4.24 15.29
CA LEU A 341 0.64 -3.81 15.10
C LEU A 341 0.18 -2.98 16.31
N ARG A 342 1.05 -2.18 16.89
CA ARG A 342 0.68 -1.35 18.01
C ARG A 342 0.12 -0.03 17.53
N LEU A 343 -0.90 0.50 18.22
CA LEU A 343 -1.08 1.93 18.23
C LEU A 343 0.21 2.51 18.75
N GLN A 344 0.80 3.22 17.87
CA GLN A 344 1.82 4.15 18.22
C GLN A 344 1.20 5.06 19.27
N ARG A 345 1.74 5.05 20.46
CA ARG A 345 1.27 5.90 21.53
C ARG A 345 1.43 7.32 21.04
N ASN A 346 0.33 8.05 20.86
CA ASN A 346 0.44 9.49 20.75
C ASN A 346 1.11 9.95 22.03
N THR A 347 2.34 10.41 21.88
CA THR A 347 3.04 11.02 23.01
C THR A 347 2.28 12.27 23.40
N PRO A 348 2.16 12.60 24.67
CA PRO A 348 1.60 13.87 25.13
C PRO A 348 2.60 14.99 24.86
N CYS A 349 3.07 15.08 23.63
CA CYS A 349 4.01 16.10 23.18
C CYS A 349 3.43 16.81 21.94
N TYR A 350 3.91 17.97 21.69
CA TYR A 350 3.50 18.78 20.56
C TYR A 350 4.67 19.63 20.09
N GLY A 351 4.82 19.77 18.79
CA GLY A 351 5.85 20.62 18.21
C GLY A 351 5.43 21.23 16.89
N SER A 352 5.97 22.38 16.57
CA SER A 352 5.72 23.08 15.32
C SER A 352 6.99 23.67 14.75
N SER A 353 7.13 23.64 13.43
CA SER A 353 8.23 24.28 12.70
C SER A 353 7.71 25.12 11.54
N ASP A 354 8.52 26.09 11.16
CA ASP A 354 8.30 26.97 10.03
C ASP A 354 9.62 27.34 9.36
N ALA A 355 9.57 27.83 8.12
CA ALA A 355 10.72 28.40 7.44
C ALA A 355 10.33 29.70 6.75
N GLY A 356 11.18 30.71 6.91
CA GLY A 356 11.02 32.01 6.28
C GLY A 356 12.17 32.31 5.34
N GLU A 357 11.89 33.02 4.24
CA GLU A 357 12.86 33.53 3.28
C GLU A 357 12.40 34.90 2.82
N ASP A 358 13.28 35.89 2.97
CA ASP A 358 13.10 37.24 2.47
C ASP A 358 14.46 37.82 2.01
N ASP A 359 14.47 39.03 1.45
CA ASP A 359 15.69 39.67 0.95
C ASP A 359 16.77 39.74 2.04
N GLY A 360 17.79 38.91 1.86
CA GLY A 360 18.98 38.88 2.71
C GLY A 360 18.96 37.90 3.89
N TRP A 361 17.87 37.17 4.15
CA TRP A 361 17.83 36.15 5.18
C TRP A 361 17.03 34.91 4.80
N VAL A 362 17.46 33.77 5.32
CA VAL A 362 16.78 32.49 5.22
C VAL A 362 16.83 31.82 6.58
N ALA A 363 15.69 31.61 7.21
CA ALA A 363 15.67 31.06 8.56
C ALA A 363 14.70 29.88 8.69
N ILE A 364 15.00 29.00 9.65
CA ILE A 364 14.11 27.94 10.11
C ILE A 364 13.92 28.12 11.62
N GLY A 365 12.65 28.11 12.04
CA GLY A 365 12.26 28.18 13.45
C GLY A 365 11.41 26.98 13.86
N GLY A 366 11.53 26.57 15.09
CA GLY A 366 10.66 25.51 15.61
C GLY A 366 10.70 25.42 17.12
N TRP A 367 9.68 24.80 17.67
CA TRP A 367 9.56 24.58 19.10
C TRP A 367 8.91 23.23 19.37
N PHE A 368 9.22 22.68 20.55
CA PHE A 368 8.75 21.39 20.99
C PHE A 368 8.46 21.41 22.50
N SER A 369 7.39 20.73 22.90
CA SER A 369 7.05 20.53 24.31
C SER A 369 6.62 19.10 24.59
N PRO A 370 6.99 18.52 25.73
CA PRO A 370 6.43 17.25 26.21
C PRO A 370 5.00 17.41 26.77
N SER A 371 4.41 18.61 26.73
CA SER A 371 3.07 18.92 27.17
C SER A 371 2.20 19.39 26.00
N LEU A 372 0.90 19.05 26.02
CA LEU A 372 -0.06 19.45 24.97
C LEU A 372 -0.44 20.96 25.03
N ASN A 373 -0.33 21.57 26.20
CA ASN A 373 -0.66 22.99 26.41
C ASN A 373 0.48 23.70 27.16
N PRO A 374 1.65 23.87 26.52
CA PRO A 374 2.79 24.51 27.18
C PRO A 374 2.60 26.03 27.26
N ALA A 375 3.21 26.64 28.29
CA ALA A 375 3.50 28.05 28.24
C ALA A 375 4.69 28.31 27.30
N LYS A 376 4.73 29.46 26.65
CA LYS A 376 5.79 29.81 25.67
C LYS A 376 7.19 29.74 26.28
N ALA A 377 7.34 30.13 27.54
CA ALA A 377 8.61 30.05 28.27
C ALA A 377 9.07 28.60 28.61
N GLU A 378 8.19 27.61 28.51
CA GLU A 378 8.48 26.23 28.89
C GLU A 378 8.95 25.36 27.72
N VAL A 379 8.74 25.80 26.49
CA VAL A 379 9.04 25.00 25.30
C VAL A 379 10.54 24.97 25.00
N LEU A 380 11.03 23.84 24.52
CA LEU A 380 12.32 23.76 23.83
C LEU A 380 12.16 24.39 22.45
N TRP A 381 13.10 25.24 22.06
CA TRP A 381 12.99 25.96 20.80
C TRP A 381 14.33 26.16 20.11
N PHE A 382 14.29 26.38 18.81
CA PHE A 382 15.44 26.72 18.00
C PHE A 382 15.06 27.78 16.95
N SER A 383 16.05 28.55 16.57
CA SER A 383 16.00 29.45 15.42
C SER A 383 17.37 29.41 14.76
N MET A 384 17.39 29.16 13.46
CA MET A 384 18.58 28.90 12.68
C MET A 384 18.63 29.83 11.46
N ASP A 385 19.71 30.59 11.32
CA ASP A 385 20.06 31.24 10.07
C ASP A 385 20.70 30.21 9.13
N VAL A 386 19.99 29.88 8.05
CA VAL A 386 20.42 28.84 7.10
C VAL A 386 21.65 29.29 6.30
N LEU A 387 21.76 30.60 6.01
CA LEU A 387 22.89 31.16 5.26
C LEU A 387 24.19 31.12 6.09
N ALA A 388 24.07 31.28 7.40
CA ALA A 388 25.20 31.18 8.33
C ALA A 388 25.50 29.74 8.75
N THR A 389 24.73 28.72 8.27
CA THR A 389 24.86 27.33 8.70
C THR A 389 25.50 26.47 7.62
N PRO A 390 26.81 26.12 7.71
CA PRO A 390 27.53 25.47 6.61
C PRO A 390 26.94 24.11 6.16
N TRP A 391 26.47 23.29 7.09
CA TRP A 391 25.89 21.97 6.77
C TRP A 391 24.53 22.07 6.03
N ALA A 392 23.81 23.19 6.14
CA ALA A 392 22.52 23.39 5.48
C ALA A 392 22.68 23.97 4.06
N GLN A 393 23.78 24.59 3.75
CA GLN A 393 24.05 25.23 2.44
C GLN A 393 23.92 24.29 1.24
N PRO A 394 24.40 23.03 1.27
CA PRO A 394 24.25 22.12 0.15
C PRO A 394 22.79 21.82 -0.22
N LEU A 395 21.86 21.97 0.72
CA LEU A 395 20.42 21.78 0.50
C LEU A 395 19.78 22.93 -0.30
N LEU A 396 20.40 24.10 -0.27
CA LEU A 396 19.93 25.29 -0.99
C LEU A 396 20.44 25.37 -2.43
N ALA A 397 21.58 24.75 -2.68
CA ALA A 397 22.16 24.76 -4.01
C ALA A 397 21.23 24.11 -5.04
N HIS A 398 20.99 24.79 -6.17
CA HIS A 398 20.21 24.30 -7.32
C HIS A 398 18.68 24.22 -7.18
N THR A 399 18.06 24.89 -6.21
CA THR A 399 16.61 24.97 -6.11
C THR A 399 16.07 26.36 -6.46
N SER A 400 14.94 26.41 -7.19
CA SER A 400 14.20 27.68 -7.36
C SER A 400 13.63 28.14 -6.00
N ALA A 401 13.45 29.44 -5.79
CA ALA A 401 12.92 30.01 -4.54
C ALA A 401 11.66 29.26 -4.02
N LYS A 402 10.70 29.00 -4.92
CA LYS A 402 9.47 28.26 -4.58
C LYS A 402 9.72 26.81 -4.13
N ARG A 403 10.77 26.15 -4.62
CA ARG A 403 11.13 24.78 -4.21
C ARG A 403 11.97 24.81 -2.93
N ARG A 404 12.74 25.86 -2.76
CA ARG A 404 13.63 26.07 -1.63
C ARG A 404 12.85 26.19 -0.33
N ILE A 405 11.81 27.02 -0.28
CA ILE A 405 11.00 27.18 0.95
C ILE A 405 10.37 25.85 1.39
N GLY A 406 9.80 25.06 0.47
CA GLY A 406 9.24 23.75 0.81
C GLY A 406 10.29 22.74 1.32
N ALA A 407 11.54 22.83 0.86
CA ALA A 407 12.62 22.01 1.37
C ALA A 407 13.08 22.48 2.76
N LEU A 408 13.13 23.80 2.99
CA LEU A 408 13.49 24.39 4.28
C LEU A 408 12.47 24.04 5.37
N GLU A 409 11.19 24.14 5.08
CA GLU A 409 10.14 23.72 6.02
C GLU A 409 10.19 22.22 6.34
N LEU A 410 10.48 21.37 5.34
CA LEU A 410 10.66 19.94 5.58
C LEU A 410 11.93 19.68 6.40
N LEU A 411 13.01 20.44 6.18
CA LEU A 411 14.21 20.42 7.01
C LEU A 411 13.87 20.83 8.44
N GLY A 412 13.05 21.88 8.63
CA GLY A 412 12.54 22.29 9.94
C GLY A 412 11.83 21.17 10.67
N THR A 413 10.96 20.45 9.96
CA THR A 413 10.28 19.27 10.50
C THR A 413 11.25 18.15 10.89
N LEU A 414 12.29 17.91 10.09
CA LEU A 414 13.31 16.89 10.37
C LEU A 414 14.17 17.29 11.60
N ILE A 415 14.61 18.55 11.70
CA ILE A 415 15.34 19.06 12.87
C ILE A 415 14.48 18.93 14.12
N LEU A 416 13.22 19.35 14.04
CA LEU A 416 12.27 19.25 15.14
C LEU A 416 12.08 17.81 15.59
N PHE A 417 11.96 16.87 14.64
CA PHE A 417 11.90 15.44 14.95
C PHE A 417 13.13 14.95 15.72
N LEU A 418 14.34 15.33 15.28
CA LEU A 418 15.58 14.91 15.93
C LEU A 418 15.66 15.43 17.35
N LEU A 419 15.40 16.72 17.57
CA LEU A 419 15.42 17.35 18.89
C LEU A 419 14.36 16.78 19.83
N ALA A 420 13.15 16.52 19.32
CA ALA A 420 12.08 15.90 20.09
C ALA A 420 12.44 14.47 20.50
N ALA A 421 12.96 13.66 19.58
CA ALA A 421 13.37 12.29 19.85
C ALA A 421 14.51 12.20 20.87
N GLU A 422 15.48 13.12 20.82
CA GLU A 422 16.55 13.23 21.82
C GLU A 422 16.01 13.60 23.19
N SER A 423 15.08 14.55 23.25
CA SER A 423 14.51 15.06 24.52
C SER A 423 13.63 14.03 25.23
N LEU A 424 12.99 13.15 24.50
CA LEU A 424 12.09 12.11 25.05
C LEU A 424 12.85 10.85 25.50
N GLY A 425 14.05 10.65 24.98
CA GLY A 425 14.93 9.54 25.37
C GLY A 425 14.45 8.16 24.86
N PRO A 426 15.17 7.07 25.20
CA PRO A 426 14.98 5.74 24.63
C PRO A 426 13.71 5.01 25.11
N SER A 427 12.98 5.55 26.07
CA SER A 427 11.74 4.94 26.59
C SER A 427 10.53 5.07 25.64
N MET A 428 10.69 5.79 24.53
CA MET A 428 9.61 6.15 23.60
C MET A 428 9.59 5.30 22.33
N VAL A 429 10.08 4.08 22.39
CA VAL A 429 10.00 3.12 21.28
C VAL A 429 8.53 2.94 20.86
N ASP A 430 8.28 2.90 19.56
CA ASP A 430 6.95 2.82 18.94
C ASP A 430 6.03 4.04 19.18
N ALA A 431 6.62 5.21 19.50
CA ALA A 431 5.86 6.43 19.71
C ALA A 431 5.70 7.27 18.43
N HIS A 432 4.55 7.92 18.29
CA HIS A 432 4.34 8.98 17.30
C HIS A 432 4.59 10.35 17.94
N LEU A 433 5.40 11.15 17.27
CA LEU A 433 5.64 12.54 17.61
C LEU A 433 4.72 13.42 16.75
N PRO A 434 3.67 14.02 17.33
CA PRO A 434 2.83 14.98 16.63
C PRO A 434 3.63 16.25 16.33
N LEU A 435 3.91 16.48 15.06
CA LEU A 435 4.62 17.65 14.55
C LEU A 435 3.71 18.41 13.60
N THR A 436 3.75 19.73 13.64
CA THR A 436 2.91 20.56 12.77
C THR A 436 3.75 21.48 11.89
N THR A 437 3.20 21.78 10.72
CA THR A 437 3.73 22.73 9.74
C THR A 437 2.54 23.39 9.04
N ASP A 438 2.67 24.62 8.61
CA ASP A 438 1.64 25.33 7.84
C ASP A 438 1.72 25.05 6.32
N ASN A 439 2.69 24.22 5.90
CA ASN A 439 2.79 23.73 4.53
C ASN A 439 2.04 22.40 4.36
N GLU A 440 0.84 22.47 3.76
CA GLU A 440 0.03 21.27 3.48
C GLU A 440 0.76 20.23 2.61
N GLY A 441 1.56 20.70 1.64
CA GLY A 441 2.35 19.84 0.76
C GLY A 441 3.43 19.04 1.51
N ASN A 442 4.06 19.65 2.50
CA ASN A 442 5.06 19.00 3.35
C ASN A 442 4.43 18.03 4.34
N ALA A 443 3.33 18.42 5.00
CA ALA A 443 2.58 17.51 5.86
C ALA A 443 2.13 16.25 5.08
N PHE A 444 1.61 16.44 3.87
CA PHE A 444 1.22 15.34 2.98
C PHE A 444 2.41 14.47 2.54
N SER A 445 3.55 15.08 2.15
CA SER A 445 4.74 14.37 1.71
C SER A 445 5.38 13.58 2.86
N ALA A 446 5.46 14.17 4.05
CA ALA A 446 5.96 13.50 5.25
C ALA A 446 5.05 12.34 5.68
N SER A 447 3.71 12.54 5.67
CA SER A 447 2.75 11.48 5.96
C SER A 447 2.86 10.30 4.99
N LYS A 448 3.06 10.56 3.70
CA LYS A 448 3.27 9.54 2.66
C LYS A 448 4.70 9.02 2.57
N ARG A 449 5.65 9.66 3.25
CA ARG A 449 7.10 9.41 3.12
C ARG A 449 7.56 9.37 1.67
N SER A 450 7.05 10.29 0.85
CA SER A 450 7.33 10.28 -0.59
C SER A 450 7.27 11.68 -1.19
N SER A 451 8.30 12.05 -1.93
CA SER A 451 8.36 13.25 -2.78
C SER A 451 9.15 12.96 -4.06
N LYS A 452 8.67 13.49 -5.18
CA LYS A 452 9.39 13.47 -6.46
C LYS A 452 10.38 14.62 -6.61
N LYS A 453 10.38 15.57 -5.68
CA LYS A 453 11.17 16.80 -5.75
C LYS A 453 12.43 16.66 -4.92
N TRP A 454 13.59 16.93 -5.53
CA TRP A 454 14.83 17.12 -4.81
C TRP A 454 14.91 18.55 -4.26
N PRO A 455 15.43 18.80 -3.04
CA PRO A 455 15.99 17.86 -2.08
C PRO A 455 14.96 17.24 -1.10
N CYS A 456 13.66 17.52 -1.24
CA CYS A 456 12.63 16.97 -0.34
C CYS A 456 12.67 15.43 -0.28
N SER A 457 12.95 14.75 -1.40
CA SER A 457 13.10 13.29 -1.40
C SER A 457 14.26 12.81 -0.54
N ALA A 458 15.41 13.51 -0.54
CA ALA A 458 16.55 13.19 0.31
C ALA A 458 16.24 13.41 1.79
N LEU A 459 15.57 14.51 2.13
CA LEU A 459 15.14 14.80 3.50
C LEU A 459 14.15 13.75 4.03
N LEU A 460 13.23 13.27 3.19
CA LEU A 460 12.30 12.21 3.58
C LEU A 460 13.00 10.85 3.73
N MET A 461 14.02 10.57 2.92
CA MET A 461 14.84 9.36 3.10
C MET A 461 15.60 9.41 4.43
N GLU A 462 16.19 10.57 4.76
CA GLU A 462 16.86 10.77 6.05
C GLU A 462 15.86 10.62 7.21
N LEU A 463 14.69 11.28 7.15
CA LEU A 463 13.64 11.14 8.15
C LEU A 463 13.28 9.67 8.38
N SER A 464 13.07 8.92 7.30
CA SER A 464 12.74 7.50 7.38
C SER A 464 13.86 6.64 7.97
N ALA A 465 15.13 6.96 7.68
CA ALA A 465 16.27 6.28 8.29
C ALA A 465 16.35 6.57 9.80
N GLN A 466 16.14 7.82 10.19
CA GLN A 466 16.13 8.22 11.61
C GLN A 466 14.95 7.57 12.36
N GLU A 467 13.76 7.55 11.77
CA GLU A 467 12.58 6.87 12.33
C GLU A 467 12.86 5.37 12.56
N PHE A 468 13.44 4.71 11.57
CA PHE A 468 13.77 3.30 11.65
C PHE A 468 14.80 3.02 12.76
N HIS A 469 15.84 3.84 12.85
CA HIS A 469 16.91 3.68 13.86
C HIS A 469 16.42 3.97 15.28
N LYS A 470 15.60 5.01 15.45
CA LYS A 470 15.13 5.45 16.77
C LYS A 470 13.89 4.69 17.25
N GLY A 471 13.19 3.99 16.35
CA GLY A 471 11.90 3.35 16.65
C GLY A 471 10.78 4.36 17.00
N VAL A 472 10.92 5.62 16.57
CA VAL A 472 9.98 6.72 16.82
C VAL A 472 9.56 7.30 15.48
N PHE A 473 8.31 7.72 15.33
CA PHE A 473 7.76 8.13 14.04
C PHE A 473 7.25 9.56 14.07
N ALA A 474 7.58 10.35 13.05
CA ALA A 474 7.03 11.68 12.87
C ALA A 474 5.59 11.60 12.34
N GLN A 475 4.66 12.23 13.03
CA GLN A 475 3.29 12.44 12.57
C GLN A 475 3.12 13.90 12.16
N ALA A 476 3.54 14.24 10.95
CA ALA A 476 3.40 15.59 10.44
C ALA A 476 1.95 15.88 10.03
N THR A 477 1.40 16.97 10.56
CA THR A 477 0.04 17.45 10.25
C THR A 477 0.06 18.91 9.85
N HIS A 478 -0.88 19.28 8.98
CA HIS A 478 -1.03 20.68 8.55
C HIS A 478 -1.83 21.49 9.58
N VAL A 479 -1.34 22.69 9.89
CA VAL A 479 -2.04 23.71 10.65
C VAL A 479 -2.19 24.98 9.82
N LYS A 480 -3.17 25.81 10.13
CA LYS A 480 -3.28 27.12 9.48
C LYS A 480 -2.12 28.02 9.91
N ARG A 481 -1.60 28.85 9.00
CA ARG A 481 -0.53 29.82 9.30
C ARG A 481 -0.84 30.69 10.52
N SER A 482 -2.09 31.13 10.67
CA SER A 482 -2.54 31.89 11.85
C SER A 482 -2.44 31.14 13.19
N SER A 483 -2.23 29.82 13.15
CA SER A 483 -2.02 28.97 14.33
C SER A 483 -0.56 28.55 14.51
N ASN A 484 0.33 28.89 13.55
CA ASN A 484 1.76 28.58 13.60
C ASN A 484 2.62 29.78 14.07
N THR A 485 2.01 30.69 14.83
CA THR A 485 2.60 31.98 15.17
C THR A 485 3.92 31.92 15.90
N TRP A 486 4.13 30.93 16.77
CA TRP A 486 5.37 30.79 17.52
C TRP A 486 6.55 30.33 16.63
N ALA A 487 6.31 29.41 15.71
CA ALA A 487 7.32 28.98 14.77
C ALA A 487 7.65 30.10 13.75
N ASP A 488 6.64 30.81 13.25
CA ASP A 488 6.80 31.99 12.38
C ASP A 488 7.61 33.09 13.09
N GLN A 489 7.31 33.39 14.35
CA GLN A 489 8.08 34.33 15.16
C GLN A 489 9.57 33.96 15.26
N LEU A 490 9.87 32.68 15.44
CA LEU A 490 11.25 32.18 15.53
C LEU A 490 12.00 32.29 14.18
N THR A 491 11.32 32.26 13.04
CA THR A 491 11.93 32.51 11.74
C THR A 491 12.33 33.98 11.55
N HIS A 492 11.66 34.88 12.23
CA HIS A 492 11.98 36.32 12.22
C HIS A 492 13.00 36.76 13.29
N PHE A 493 13.62 35.79 13.97
CA PHE A 493 14.57 36.01 15.09
C PHE A 493 13.97 36.83 16.23
N ASP A 494 12.66 36.82 16.38
CA ASP A 494 11.96 37.39 17.52
C ASP A 494 11.79 36.32 18.61
N PHE A 495 12.46 36.55 19.75
CA PHE A 495 12.52 35.56 20.85
C PHE A 495 11.68 36.00 22.05
N GLU A 496 10.81 37.00 21.89
CA GLU A 496 9.98 37.51 22.98
C GLU A 496 9.07 36.40 23.53
N GLY A 497 9.13 36.22 24.86
CA GLY A 497 8.37 35.23 25.59
C GLY A 497 8.98 33.79 25.60
N PHE A 498 10.04 33.53 24.85
CA PHE A 498 10.78 32.28 24.92
C PHE A 498 11.89 32.36 25.98
N SER A 499 12.09 31.27 26.78
CA SER A 499 13.19 31.21 27.73
C SER A 499 14.51 30.94 27.00
N PRO A 500 15.56 31.77 27.17
CA PRO A 500 16.89 31.54 26.58
C PRO A 500 17.51 30.20 27.01
N GLU A 501 17.25 29.73 28.22
CA GLU A 501 17.76 28.46 28.75
C GLU A 501 17.18 27.22 28.01
N LYS A 502 16.03 27.39 27.36
CA LYS A 502 15.35 26.36 26.58
C LYS A 502 15.76 26.36 25.12
N ARG A 503 16.59 27.30 24.70
CA ARG A 503 17.11 27.36 23.33
C ARG A 503 18.00 26.17 23.04
N ARG A 504 17.83 25.58 21.85
CA ARG A 504 18.74 24.58 21.27
C ARG A 504 19.52 25.25 20.14
N ASP A 505 20.84 25.23 20.25
CA ASP A 505 21.69 25.71 19.16
C ASP A 505 21.78 24.63 18.09
N VAL A 506 21.25 24.91 16.91
CA VAL A 506 21.22 24.01 15.75
C VAL A 506 22.03 24.57 14.57
N SER A 507 22.72 25.69 14.73
CA SER A 507 23.40 26.39 13.66
C SER A 507 24.90 26.10 13.56
N LEU A 508 25.65 26.30 14.63
CA LEU A 508 27.13 26.28 14.63
C LEU A 508 27.71 25.09 15.39
N SER A 509 27.23 24.84 16.61
CA SER A 509 27.74 23.80 17.48
C SER A 509 27.05 22.47 17.34
N TRP A 510 25.80 22.49 16.83
CA TRP A 510 25.03 21.27 16.59
C TRP A 510 25.36 20.70 15.22
N THR A 511 26.00 19.56 15.18
CA THR A 511 26.15 18.79 13.96
C THR A 511 25.08 17.70 13.99
N PRO A 512 24.09 17.76 13.10
CA PRO A 512 23.09 16.71 13.03
C PRO A 512 23.77 15.37 12.79
N SER A 513 23.36 14.37 13.55
CA SER A 513 23.81 12.99 13.32
C SER A 513 23.06 12.40 12.10
N TRP A 514 23.39 12.94 10.92
CA TRP A 514 22.82 12.41 9.67
C TRP A 514 23.22 10.96 9.47
N MET A 515 22.25 10.13 9.13
CA MET A 515 22.50 8.72 8.84
C MET A 515 22.87 8.51 7.37
N ILE A 516 22.16 9.18 6.47
CA ILE A 516 22.31 8.97 5.03
C ILE A 516 22.32 10.27 4.22
N LEU A 517 21.90 11.41 4.78
CA LEU A 517 21.68 12.65 4.05
C LEU A 517 22.95 13.16 3.36
N GLU A 518 24.09 13.18 4.04
CA GLU A 518 25.37 13.61 3.45
C GLU A 518 25.74 12.76 2.24
N LYS A 519 25.56 11.44 2.35
CA LYS A 519 25.80 10.51 1.25
C LYS A 519 24.82 10.74 0.10
N LEU A 520 23.53 10.98 0.40
CA LEU A 520 22.54 11.30 -0.63
C LEU A 520 22.87 12.59 -1.36
N LEU A 521 23.36 13.61 -0.66
CA LEU A 521 23.75 14.88 -1.26
C LEU A 521 24.99 14.75 -2.16
N SER A 522 25.89 13.78 -1.90
CA SER A 522 27.06 13.53 -2.75
C SER A 522 26.72 12.92 -4.13
N PHE A 523 25.55 12.29 -4.29
CA PHE A 523 25.09 11.73 -5.59
C PHE A 523 24.41 12.74 -6.51
N LYS A 524 24.58 14.02 -6.25
CA LYS A 524 23.87 15.12 -6.92
C LYS A 524 24.09 15.23 -8.43
N SER A 525 25.21 14.71 -8.94
CA SER A 525 25.58 14.75 -10.37
C SER A 525 24.83 13.75 -11.25
N ASP A 526 24.13 12.78 -10.65
CA ASP A 526 23.56 11.63 -11.38
C ASP A 526 22.03 11.75 -11.60
N GLN A 527 21.40 12.83 -11.15
CA GLN A 527 19.96 13.11 -11.29
C GLN A 527 19.68 14.18 -12.35
#